data_bd72ef2a7044ec05ba1c51de3c7cc928
#
_entry.id   bd72ef2a7044ec05ba1c51de3c7cc928
#
_cell.length_a   1.000
_cell.length_b   1.000
_cell.length_c   1.000
_cell.angle_alpha   90.00
_cell.angle_beta   90.00
_cell.angle_gamma   90.00
#
_symmetry.space_group_name_H-M   'P 1'
#
loop_
_entity.id
_entity.type
_entity.pdbx_description
1 polymer ?
#
loop_
_entity_poly.entity_id
_entity_poly.type
_entity_poly.pdbx_seq_one_letter_code
_entity_poly.pdbx_strand_id
1 'polypeptide(L)'
;GRNFNRPSCRRIHIGSFSLIKAKVDFNASCDQVLPGMQELMSDHAGRHKLSDFVLRYHHTTHILEMGETRFRKDYCKWAEKKGYRNCERMAVLIFATAQNGIPVLPNAPSTQIVITEAIRVLHTVEASRDAILTQMQALAKTLPEYSLVREMPCIGDTLAPRLIAEIGDVRRFHSKRALIAYAGIDAPPYQSGKFCANNRHISKRGNRYLRKTGYEVMQSYVMHKPANDPIFTFIEKKRGEGKSGKLAMVAGLNKFLRVYYGKVTELY
;
A
#
# COMPACT_ATOMS: atom_id res chain seq x y z
N GLY A 1 -2.16 -25.44 19.85
CA GLY A 1 -1.37 -24.31 19.38
C GLY A 1 -2.11 -23.56 18.29
N ARG A 2 -2.45 -22.30 18.55
CA ARG A 2 -3.15 -21.43 17.59
C ARG A 2 -2.18 -21.00 16.49
N ASN A 3 -2.04 -21.82 15.45
CA ASN A 3 -1.37 -21.41 14.22
C ASN A 3 -2.30 -20.47 13.43
N PHE A 4 -2.46 -19.23 13.89
CA PHE A 4 -3.05 -18.19 13.07
C PHE A 4 -2.17 -17.99 11.83
N ASN A 5 -2.76 -18.10 10.72
CA ASN A 5 -2.31 -18.40 9.39
C ASN A 5 -1.19 -17.42 8.86
N ARG A 6 0.05 -17.53 9.35
CA ARG A 6 1.24 -16.85 8.80
C ARG A 6 1.39 -17.03 7.27
N PRO A 7 1.03 -18.19 6.68
CA PRO A 7 1.04 -18.33 5.23
C PRO A 7 0.17 -17.29 4.51
N SER A 8 -1.01 -16.98 5.03
CA SER A 8 -1.92 -16.00 4.42
C SER A 8 -1.36 -14.56 4.49
N CYS A 9 -0.73 -14.18 5.59
CA CYS A 9 -0.07 -12.88 5.71
C CYS A 9 1.11 -12.76 4.73
N ARG A 10 1.94 -13.80 4.60
CA ARG A 10 3.01 -13.83 3.59
C ARG A 10 2.47 -13.73 2.18
N ARG A 11 1.35 -14.38 1.87
CA ARG A 11 0.67 -14.28 0.57
C ARG A 11 0.18 -12.86 0.27
N ILE A 12 -0.31 -12.12 1.28
CA ILE A 12 -0.67 -10.69 1.09
C ILE A 12 0.56 -9.86 0.74
N HIS A 13 1.70 -10.08 1.39
CA HIS A 13 2.92 -9.37 1.05
C HIS A 13 3.42 -9.70 -0.37
N ILE A 14 3.34 -10.98 -0.76
CA ILE A 14 3.66 -11.43 -2.12
C ILE A 14 2.66 -10.81 -3.11
N GLY A 15 1.35 -10.89 -2.82
CA GLY A 15 0.30 -10.28 -3.63
C GLY A 15 0.46 -8.76 -3.79
N SER A 16 0.91 -8.05 -2.74
CA SER A 16 1.21 -6.62 -2.83
C SER A 16 2.40 -6.33 -3.74
N PHE A 17 3.44 -7.17 -3.73
CA PHE A 17 4.57 -7.03 -4.63
C PHE A 17 4.19 -7.34 -6.07
N SER A 18 3.44 -8.42 -6.31
CA SER A 18 2.92 -8.79 -7.63
C SER A 18 2.00 -7.71 -8.19
N LEU A 19 1.20 -7.06 -7.33
CA LEU A 19 0.35 -5.95 -7.74
C LEU A 19 1.17 -4.72 -8.16
N ILE A 20 2.22 -4.38 -7.42
CA ILE A 20 3.12 -3.27 -7.81
C ILE A 20 3.73 -3.57 -9.17
N LYS A 21 4.24 -4.79 -9.37
CA LYS A 21 4.79 -5.19 -10.67
C LYS A 21 3.75 -5.12 -11.78
N ALA A 22 2.55 -5.68 -11.59
CA ALA A 22 1.48 -5.63 -12.58
C ALA A 22 1.06 -4.18 -12.91
N LYS A 23 1.07 -3.27 -11.94
CA LYS A 23 0.82 -1.84 -12.18
C LYS A 23 1.92 -1.20 -13.01
N VAL A 24 3.18 -1.48 -12.70
CA VAL A 24 4.32 -0.96 -13.47
C VAL A 24 4.26 -1.47 -14.92
N ASP A 25 4.03 -2.77 -15.10
CA ASP A 25 3.95 -3.39 -16.42
C ASP A 25 2.77 -2.83 -17.24
N PHE A 26 1.59 -2.67 -16.61
CA PHE A 26 0.43 -2.03 -17.25
C PHE A 26 0.69 -0.57 -17.62
N ASN A 27 1.27 0.21 -16.70
CA ASN A 27 1.59 1.61 -16.95
C ASN A 27 2.58 1.77 -18.10
N ALA A 28 3.63 0.94 -18.12
CA ALA A 28 4.60 0.93 -19.21
C ALA A 28 3.95 0.57 -20.57
N SER A 29 3.03 -0.40 -20.58
CA SER A 29 2.28 -0.75 -21.78
C SER A 29 1.30 0.36 -22.21
N CYS A 30 0.69 1.05 -21.26
CA CYS A 30 -0.19 2.19 -21.51
C CYS A 30 0.56 3.34 -22.18
N ASP A 31 1.75 3.69 -21.67
CA ASP A 31 2.55 4.79 -22.23
C ASP A 31 3.02 4.53 -23.68
N GLN A 32 3.12 3.27 -24.09
CA GLN A 32 3.48 2.92 -25.46
C GLN A 32 2.37 3.22 -26.50
N VAL A 33 1.12 3.34 -26.06
CA VAL A 33 -0.04 3.58 -26.94
C VAL A 33 -0.82 4.85 -26.64
N LEU A 34 -0.78 5.29 -25.39
CA LEU A 34 -1.48 6.44 -24.84
C LEU A 34 -0.53 7.26 -23.94
N PRO A 35 0.58 7.80 -24.50
CA PRO A 35 1.60 8.50 -23.74
C PRO A 35 1.01 9.69 -22.98
N GLY A 36 1.41 9.84 -21.71
CA GLY A 36 0.97 10.91 -20.80
C GLY A 36 -0.42 10.72 -20.17
N MET A 37 -1.19 9.71 -20.57
CA MET A 37 -2.54 9.49 -20.01
C MET A 37 -2.49 8.99 -18.56
N GLN A 38 -1.42 8.31 -18.17
CA GLN A 38 -1.21 7.86 -16.80
C GLN A 38 -1.17 9.05 -15.82
N GLU A 39 -0.47 10.12 -16.17
CA GLU A 39 -0.34 11.32 -15.33
C GLU A 39 -1.70 12.01 -15.13
N LEU A 40 -2.52 12.08 -16.19
CA LEU A 40 -3.85 12.67 -16.13
C LEU A 40 -4.85 11.84 -15.31
N MET A 41 -4.69 10.53 -15.27
CA MET A 41 -5.66 9.61 -14.67
C MET A 41 -5.17 8.91 -13.40
N SER A 42 -3.91 9.15 -12.99
CA SER A 42 -3.31 8.53 -11.79
C SER A 42 -3.94 9.01 -10.50
N ASP A 43 -4.56 10.19 -10.51
CA ASP A 43 -5.10 10.82 -9.31
C ASP A 43 -6.58 10.52 -9.06
N HIS A 44 -6.84 9.87 -7.93
CA HIS A 44 -8.05 10.00 -7.09
C HIS A 44 -9.42 9.63 -7.67
N ALA A 45 -9.53 9.22 -8.92
CA ALA A 45 -10.82 9.11 -9.60
C ALA A 45 -11.35 7.69 -9.78
N GLY A 46 -11.04 6.81 -8.83
CA GLY A 46 -11.52 5.42 -8.88
C GLY A 46 -10.44 4.43 -9.29
N ARG A 47 -10.51 3.25 -8.69
CA ARG A 47 -9.49 2.19 -8.73
C ARG A 47 -9.10 1.72 -10.13
N HIS A 48 -10.00 1.88 -11.11
CA HIS A 48 -9.87 1.31 -12.46
C HIS A 48 -10.03 2.33 -13.58
N LYS A 49 -10.00 3.64 -13.28
CA LYS A 49 -10.31 4.67 -14.28
C LYS A 49 -9.40 4.58 -15.49
N LEU A 50 -8.09 4.46 -15.27
CA LEU A 50 -7.12 4.36 -16.37
C LEU A 50 -7.31 3.06 -17.16
N SER A 51 -7.44 1.90 -16.51
CA SER A 51 -7.66 0.63 -17.19
C SER A 51 -9.00 0.60 -17.96
N ASP A 52 -10.07 1.13 -17.37
CA ASP A 52 -11.37 1.27 -18.04
C ASP A 52 -11.28 2.19 -19.26
N PHE A 53 -10.52 3.27 -19.15
CA PHE A 53 -10.27 4.20 -20.26
C PHE A 53 -9.49 3.53 -21.39
N VAL A 54 -8.40 2.84 -21.04
CA VAL A 54 -7.55 2.13 -22.01
C VAL A 54 -8.33 1.02 -22.72
N LEU A 55 -9.19 0.29 -22.04
CA LEU A 55 -10.08 -0.70 -22.66
C LEU A 55 -11.05 -0.10 -23.69
N ARG A 56 -11.45 1.17 -23.52
CA ARG A 56 -12.36 1.84 -24.45
C ARG A 56 -11.65 2.51 -25.62
N TYR A 57 -10.57 3.23 -25.35
CA TYR A 57 -9.94 4.10 -26.33
C TYR A 57 -8.61 3.56 -26.87
N HIS A 58 -8.05 2.59 -26.28
CA HIS A 58 -6.86 1.77 -26.53
C HIS A 58 -5.66 2.37 -27.32
N HIS A 59 -5.82 3.49 -28.03
CA HIS A 59 -4.73 4.12 -28.78
C HIS A 59 -5.00 5.61 -29.04
N THR A 60 -3.95 6.44 -29.12
CA THR A 60 -4.10 7.89 -29.41
C THR A 60 -4.76 8.14 -30.76
N THR A 61 -4.43 7.36 -31.81
CA THR A 61 -5.04 7.52 -33.13
C THR A 61 -6.56 7.35 -33.09
N HIS A 62 -7.07 6.40 -32.29
CA HIS A 62 -8.51 6.22 -32.12
C HIS A 62 -9.19 7.49 -31.54
N ILE A 63 -8.55 8.14 -30.56
CA ILE A 63 -9.05 9.40 -29.97
C ILE A 63 -9.04 10.52 -31.03
N LEU A 64 -7.94 10.65 -31.79
CA LEU A 64 -7.77 11.71 -32.77
C LEU A 64 -8.70 11.54 -33.99
N GLU A 65 -8.89 10.32 -34.48
CA GLU A 65 -9.81 9.99 -35.56
C GLU A 65 -11.27 10.32 -35.25
N MET A 66 -11.66 10.25 -33.97
CA MET A 66 -12.99 10.68 -33.55
C MET A 66 -13.21 12.19 -33.71
N GLY A 67 -12.16 12.98 -33.69
CA GLY A 67 -12.22 14.44 -33.60
C GLY A 67 -12.66 14.95 -32.23
N GLU A 68 -12.21 16.18 -31.87
CA GLU A 68 -12.37 16.71 -30.52
C GLU A 68 -13.82 16.74 -30.03
N THR A 69 -14.73 17.30 -30.86
CA THR A 69 -16.15 17.48 -30.47
C THR A 69 -16.84 16.14 -30.20
N ARG A 70 -16.59 15.13 -31.04
CA ARG A 70 -17.20 13.80 -30.87
C ARG A 70 -16.59 13.08 -29.69
N PHE A 71 -15.25 13.13 -29.55
CA PHE A 71 -14.56 12.53 -28.42
C PHE A 71 -15.06 13.09 -27.08
N ARG A 72 -15.17 14.41 -26.93
CA ARG A 72 -15.65 15.05 -25.70
C ARG A 72 -17.03 14.56 -25.29
N LYS A 73 -17.97 14.53 -26.22
CA LYS A 73 -19.34 14.04 -25.99
C LYS A 73 -19.33 12.55 -25.57
N ASP A 74 -18.56 11.72 -26.27
CA ASP A 74 -18.47 10.29 -26.01
C ASP A 74 -17.80 10.00 -24.66
N TYR A 75 -16.69 10.68 -24.36
CA TYR A 75 -15.99 10.56 -23.08
C TYR A 75 -16.87 11.00 -21.91
N CYS A 76 -17.56 12.14 -21.99
CA CYS A 76 -18.41 12.60 -20.91
C CYS A 76 -19.56 11.64 -20.65
N LYS A 77 -20.25 11.16 -21.69
CA LYS A 77 -21.30 10.15 -21.56
C LYS A 77 -20.78 8.85 -20.91
N TRP A 78 -19.60 8.40 -21.28
CA TRP A 78 -18.97 7.23 -20.70
C TRP A 78 -18.56 7.48 -19.23
N ALA A 79 -17.94 8.63 -18.94
CA ALA A 79 -17.48 8.99 -17.61
C ALA A 79 -18.65 9.12 -16.61
N GLU A 80 -19.75 9.74 -17.03
CA GLU A 80 -20.98 9.85 -16.24
C GLU A 80 -21.56 8.46 -15.92
N LYS A 81 -21.65 7.58 -16.93
CA LYS A 81 -22.12 6.20 -16.74
C LYS A 81 -21.25 5.41 -15.74
N LYS A 82 -19.96 5.71 -15.68
CA LYS A 82 -19.01 5.09 -14.74
C LYS A 82 -18.92 5.82 -13.39
N GLY A 83 -19.60 6.97 -13.20
CA GLY A 83 -19.56 7.78 -12.00
C GLY A 83 -18.29 8.60 -11.83
N TYR A 84 -17.53 8.86 -12.90
CA TYR A 84 -16.35 9.71 -12.87
C TYR A 84 -16.73 11.20 -12.93
N ARG A 85 -16.07 12.02 -12.13
CA ARG A 85 -16.32 13.46 -12.04
C ARG A 85 -15.42 14.26 -13.00
N ASN A 86 -15.78 15.55 -13.21
CA ASN A 86 -15.00 16.52 -14.02
C ASN A 86 -14.77 16.06 -15.48
N CYS A 87 -15.78 15.46 -16.11
CA CYS A 87 -15.67 14.87 -17.44
C CYS A 87 -15.29 15.88 -18.52
N GLU A 88 -15.89 17.09 -18.56
CA GLU A 88 -15.60 18.11 -19.57
C GLU A 88 -14.15 18.56 -19.56
N ARG A 89 -13.66 19.00 -18.39
CA ARG A 89 -12.26 19.42 -18.24
C ARG A 89 -11.29 18.29 -18.59
N MET A 90 -11.61 17.09 -18.17
CA MET A 90 -10.74 15.93 -18.40
C MET A 90 -10.72 15.56 -19.89
N ALA A 91 -11.86 15.63 -20.60
CA ALA A 91 -11.93 15.34 -22.02
C ALA A 91 -11.03 16.27 -22.85
N VAL A 92 -11.02 17.58 -22.51
CA VAL A 92 -10.14 18.56 -23.17
C VAL A 92 -8.67 18.21 -22.94
N LEU A 93 -8.28 17.92 -21.69
CA LEU A 93 -6.90 17.54 -21.35
C LEU A 93 -6.46 16.26 -22.05
N ILE A 94 -7.33 15.24 -22.09
CA ILE A 94 -7.03 13.96 -22.75
C ILE A 94 -6.83 14.19 -24.25
N PHE A 95 -7.69 14.96 -24.91
CA PHE A 95 -7.56 15.21 -26.33
C PHE A 95 -6.28 15.98 -26.66
N ALA A 96 -5.96 17.01 -25.89
CA ALA A 96 -4.71 17.77 -26.03
C ALA A 96 -3.46 16.89 -25.79
N THR A 97 -3.52 16.00 -24.80
CA THR A 97 -2.43 15.05 -24.55
C THR A 97 -2.28 14.04 -25.69
N ALA A 98 -3.40 13.57 -26.26
CA ALA A 98 -3.37 12.69 -27.42
C ALA A 98 -2.78 13.36 -28.67
N GLN A 99 -3.01 14.68 -28.86
CA GLN A 99 -2.42 15.44 -29.97
C GLN A 99 -0.90 15.60 -29.84
N ASN A 100 -0.41 15.74 -28.62
CA ASN A 100 1.03 15.95 -28.36
C ASN A 100 1.79 14.65 -28.13
N GLY A 101 1.10 13.55 -27.86
CA GLY A 101 1.69 12.25 -27.56
C GLY A 101 2.02 11.48 -28.84
N ILE A 102 3.26 10.93 -28.91
CA ILE A 102 3.68 10.05 -30.00
C ILE A 102 3.68 8.62 -29.50
N PRO A 103 2.72 7.76 -29.93
CA PRO A 103 2.70 6.36 -29.53
C PRO A 103 3.88 5.61 -30.14
N VAL A 104 4.48 4.70 -29.39
CA VAL A 104 5.60 3.86 -29.83
C VAL A 104 5.10 2.63 -30.59
N LEU A 105 3.97 2.06 -30.16
CA LEU A 105 3.36 0.90 -30.80
C LEU A 105 2.27 1.33 -31.78
N PRO A 106 2.08 0.57 -32.88
CA PRO A 106 1.02 0.87 -33.85
C PRO A 106 -0.38 0.53 -33.30
N ASN A 107 -1.41 1.19 -33.85
CA ASN A 107 -2.79 0.81 -33.60
C ASN A 107 -3.13 -0.48 -34.37
N ALA A 108 -2.80 -1.61 -33.77
CA ALA A 108 -2.96 -2.93 -34.37
C ALA A 108 -3.65 -3.90 -33.41
N PRO A 109 -4.32 -4.95 -33.92
CA PRO A 109 -4.97 -5.96 -33.07
C PRO A 109 -4.01 -6.64 -32.09
N SER A 110 -2.76 -6.87 -32.49
CA SER A 110 -1.71 -7.43 -31.62
C SER A 110 -1.40 -6.52 -30.43
N THR A 111 -1.32 -5.22 -30.65
CA THR A 111 -1.12 -4.22 -29.60
C THR A 111 -2.30 -4.19 -28.61
N GLN A 112 -3.51 -4.26 -29.12
CA GLN A 112 -4.72 -4.31 -28.27
C GLN A 112 -4.76 -5.57 -27.40
N ILE A 113 -4.34 -6.73 -27.92
CA ILE A 113 -4.25 -7.97 -27.15
C ILE A 113 -3.27 -7.82 -26.00
N VAL A 114 -2.05 -7.29 -26.25
CA VAL A 114 -1.03 -7.10 -25.21
C VAL A 114 -1.55 -6.23 -24.07
N ILE A 115 -2.18 -5.11 -24.39
CA ILE A 115 -2.71 -4.18 -23.39
C ILE A 115 -3.87 -4.81 -22.61
N THR A 116 -4.79 -5.46 -23.31
CA THR A 116 -5.94 -6.14 -22.67
C THR A 116 -5.45 -7.21 -21.69
N GLU A 117 -4.43 -7.98 -22.07
CA GLU A 117 -3.83 -8.98 -21.19
C GLU A 117 -3.11 -8.35 -19.99
N ALA A 118 -2.40 -7.24 -20.17
CA ALA A 118 -1.79 -6.50 -19.05
C ALA A 118 -2.86 -6.03 -18.03
N ILE A 119 -3.98 -5.52 -18.52
CA ILE A 119 -5.13 -5.13 -17.67
C ILE A 119 -5.74 -6.35 -16.98
N ARG A 120 -5.90 -7.47 -17.68
CA ARG A 120 -6.45 -8.71 -17.11
C ARG A 120 -5.57 -9.23 -15.98
N VAL A 121 -4.26 -9.24 -16.18
CA VAL A 121 -3.29 -9.62 -15.13
C VAL A 121 -3.39 -8.69 -13.93
N LEU A 122 -3.44 -7.38 -14.15
CA LEU A 122 -3.58 -6.39 -13.08
C LEU A 122 -4.84 -6.67 -12.24
N HIS A 123 -6.01 -6.78 -12.87
CA HIS A 123 -7.28 -7.01 -12.18
C HIS A 123 -7.30 -8.37 -11.46
N THR A 124 -6.71 -9.42 -12.06
CA THR A 124 -6.64 -10.75 -11.44
C THR A 124 -5.80 -10.73 -10.16
N VAL A 125 -4.66 -10.05 -10.19
CA VAL A 125 -3.79 -9.91 -9.00
C VAL A 125 -4.47 -9.06 -7.92
N GLU A 126 -5.18 -8.00 -8.29
CA GLU A 126 -5.97 -7.18 -7.36
C GLU A 126 -7.06 -8.01 -6.69
N ALA A 127 -7.87 -8.71 -7.46
CA ALA A 127 -8.95 -9.56 -6.94
C ALA A 127 -8.42 -10.65 -6.00
N SER A 128 -7.32 -11.30 -6.38
CA SER A 128 -6.67 -12.34 -5.55
C SER A 128 -6.17 -11.77 -4.21
N ARG A 129 -5.52 -10.59 -4.23
CA ARG A 129 -5.08 -9.92 -3.00
C ARG A 129 -6.26 -9.56 -2.09
N ASP A 130 -7.32 -9.03 -2.65
CA ASP A 130 -8.49 -8.58 -1.91
C ASP A 130 -9.27 -9.77 -1.31
N ALA A 131 -9.37 -10.88 -2.03
CA ALA A 131 -9.96 -12.11 -1.52
C ALA A 131 -9.18 -12.65 -0.30
N ILE A 132 -7.84 -12.68 -0.37
CA ILE A 132 -7.00 -13.10 0.76
C ILE A 132 -7.18 -12.15 1.96
N LEU A 133 -7.23 -10.84 1.72
CA LEU A 133 -7.42 -9.86 2.78
C LEU A 133 -8.78 -10.05 3.46
N THR A 134 -9.85 -10.25 2.69
CA THR A 134 -11.20 -10.52 3.22
C THR A 134 -11.22 -11.77 4.10
N GLN A 135 -10.60 -12.86 3.65
CA GLN A 135 -10.50 -14.08 4.46
C GLN A 135 -9.70 -13.86 5.74
N MET A 136 -8.60 -13.12 5.67
CA MET A 136 -7.82 -12.78 6.87
C MET A 136 -8.61 -11.91 7.86
N GLN A 137 -9.39 -10.96 7.37
CA GLN A 137 -10.25 -10.14 8.22
C GLN A 137 -11.32 -11.00 8.92
N ALA A 138 -11.95 -11.91 8.18
CA ALA A 138 -12.94 -12.83 8.75
C ALA A 138 -12.32 -13.71 9.87
N LEU A 139 -11.15 -14.28 9.61
CA LEU A 139 -10.44 -15.08 10.62
C LEU A 139 -9.95 -14.23 11.80
N ALA A 140 -9.47 -13.01 11.58
CA ALA A 140 -9.01 -12.15 12.65
C ALA A 140 -10.15 -11.78 13.62
N LYS A 141 -11.33 -11.52 13.09
CA LYS A 141 -12.52 -11.20 13.90
C LYS A 141 -12.90 -12.29 14.90
N THR A 142 -12.48 -13.54 14.68
CA THR A 142 -12.72 -14.65 15.63
C THR A 142 -11.73 -14.68 16.80
N LEU A 143 -10.70 -13.85 16.77
CA LEU A 143 -9.66 -13.82 17.81
C LEU A 143 -10.01 -12.81 18.90
N PRO A 144 -9.79 -13.14 20.18
CA PRO A 144 -10.14 -12.26 21.30
C PRO A 144 -9.39 -10.93 21.27
N GLU A 145 -8.14 -10.91 20.77
CA GLU A 145 -7.34 -9.71 20.67
C GLU A 145 -7.74 -8.76 19.51
N TYR A 146 -8.61 -9.19 18.60
CA TYR A 146 -8.94 -8.38 17.42
C TYR A 146 -9.55 -7.04 17.76
N SER A 147 -10.58 -7.02 18.61
CA SER A 147 -11.27 -5.78 19.02
C SER A 147 -10.31 -4.81 19.68
N LEU A 148 -9.48 -5.31 20.60
CA LEU A 148 -8.49 -4.52 21.31
C LEU A 148 -7.45 -3.90 20.34
N VAL A 149 -6.95 -4.69 19.37
CA VAL A 149 -5.98 -4.21 18.39
C VAL A 149 -6.63 -3.21 17.42
N ARG A 150 -7.88 -3.44 17.05
CA ARG A 150 -8.65 -2.55 16.16
C ARG A 150 -8.96 -1.19 16.79
N GLU A 151 -9.12 -1.14 18.12
CA GLU A 151 -9.33 0.08 18.89
C GLU A 151 -8.05 0.90 19.07
N MET A 152 -6.89 0.33 18.81
CA MET A 152 -5.64 1.10 18.86
C MET A 152 -5.65 2.19 17.78
N PRO A 153 -5.24 3.43 18.09
CA PRO A 153 -5.23 4.53 17.14
C PRO A 153 -4.53 4.19 15.82
N CYS A 154 -5.05 4.68 14.72
CA CYS A 154 -4.50 4.52 13.37
C CYS A 154 -4.41 3.08 12.85
N ILE A 155 -5.09 2.12 13.50
CA ILE A 155 -5.17 0.73 13.06
C ILE A 155 -6.55 0.44 12.50
N GLY A 156 -6.62 0.26 11.17
CA GLY A 156 -7.84 -0.09 10.45
C GLY A 156 -7.98 -1.60 10.21
N ASP A 157 -9.07 -1.97 9.55
CA ASP A 157 -9.42 -3.36 9.22
C ASP A 157 -8.38 -4.08 8.32
N THR A 158 -7.49 -3.33 7.69
CA THR A 158 -6.39 -3.88 6.89
C THR A 158 -5.15 -4.17 7.74
N LEU A 159 -4.83 -3.29 8.70
CA LEU A 159 -3.60 -3.39 9.48
C LEU A 159 -3.76 -4.33 10.70
N ALA A 160 -4.93 -4.34 11.36
CA ALA A 160 -5.16 -5.18 12.52
C ALA A 160 -4.96 -6.68 12.22
N PRO A 161 -5.59 -7.28 11.20
CA PRO A 161 -5.36 -8.69 10.87
C PRO A 161 -3.91 -9.02 10.53
N ARG A 162 -3.22 -8.09 9.84
CA ARG A 162 -1.82 -8.27 9.44
C ARG A 162 -0.88 -8.24 10.65
N LEU A 163 -1.09 -7.31 11.60
CA LEU A 163 -0.33 -7.27 12.84
C LEU A 163 -0.52 -8.54 13.66
N ILE A 164 -1.77 -8.96 13.86
CA ILE A 164 -2.11 -10.17 14.62
C ILE A 164 -1.47 -11.40 13.96
N ALA A 165 -1.56 -11.52 12.63
CA ALA A 165 -0.98 -12.66 11.92
C ALA A 165 0.56 -12.71 11.99
N GLU A 166 1.24 -11.56 11.93
CA GLU A 166 2.71 -11.51 12.01
C GLU A 166 3.23 -11.70 13.43
N ILE A 167 2.54 -11.18 14.42
CA ILE A 167 2.91 -11.35 15.83
C ILE A 167 2.53 -12.77 16.29
N GLY A 168 1.33 -13.25 15.92
CA GLY A 168 0.77 -14.50 16.41
C GLY A 168 0.44 -14.41 17.90
N ASP A 169 0.50 -15.53 18.61
CA ASP A 169 0.25 -15.58 20.05
C ASP A 169 1.32 -14.75 20.80
N VAL A 170 0.88 -13.67 21.46
CA VAL A 170 1.77 -12.77 22.19
C VAL A 170 2.48 -13.48 23.36
N ARG A 171 1.86 -14.50 23.96
CA ARG A 171 2.41 -15.27 25.09
C ARG A 171 3.65 -16.08 24.75
N ARG A 172 3.93 -16.30 23.46
CA ARG A 172 5.19 -16.92 23.02
C ARG A 172 6.43 -16.05 23.27
N PHE A 173 6.23 -14.77 23.53
CA PHE A 173 7.30 -13.84 23.86
C PHE A 173 7.37 -13.67 25.38
N HIS A 174 8.52 -14.02 25.98
CA HIS A 174 8.75 -13.87 27.41
C HIS A 174 8.81 -12.41 27.88
N SER A 175 8.93 -11.45 26.96
CA SER A 175 8.98 -10.02 27.27
C SER A 175 8.71 -9.13 26.05
N LYS A 176 8.35 -7.87 26.32
CA LYS A 176 8.24 -6.83 25.29
C LYS A 176 9.53 -6.63 24.48
N ARG A 177 10.72 -6.90 25.09
CA ARG A 177 12.01 -6.84 24.40
C ARG A 177 12.15 -7.98 23.38
N ALA A 178 11.65 -9.17 23.70
CA ALA A 178 11.64 -10.31 22.79
C ALA A 178 10.78 -10.05 21.54
N LEU A 179 9.62 -9.38 21.68
CA LEU A 179 8.80 -8.96 20.53
C LEU A 179 9.53 -7.92 19.65
N ILE A 180 10.23 -6.97 20.26
CA ILE A 180 11.02 -5.97 19.54
C ILE A 180 12.17 -6.62 18.75
N ALA A 181 12.90 -7.54 19.37
CA ALA A 181 13.95 -8.32 18.72
C ALA A 181 13.37 -9.20 17.60
N TYR A 182 12.20 -9.81 17.83
CA TYR A 182 11.49 -10.54 16.79
C TYR A 182 11.10 -9.68 15.58
N ALA A 183 10.75 -8.41 15.80
CA ALA A 183 10.54 -7.45 14.71
C ALA A 183 11.87 -7.01 14.04
N GLY A 184 13.01 -7.25 14.70
CA GLY A 184 14.33 -6.84 14.23
C GLY A 184 14.54 -5.33 14.22
N ILE A 185 13.90 -4.63 15.17
CA ILE A 185 14.04 -3.18 15.38
C ILE A 185 14.80 -2.85 16.68
N ASP A 186 15.33 -3.88 17.32
CA ASP A 186 16.32 -3.74 18.38
C ASP A 186 17.63 -3.15 17.82
N ALA A 187 18.30 -2.35 18.62
CA ALA A 187 19.62 -1.81 18.31
C ALA A 187 20.62 -2.41 19.31
N PRO A 188 21.19 -3.59 19.02
CA PRO A 188 22.11 -4.24 19.91
C PRO A 188 23.34 -3.35 20.17
N PRO A 189 23.95 -3.40 21.36
CA PRO A 189 25.19 -2.69 21.63
C PRO A 189 26.26 -3.21 20.66
N TYR A 190 26.98 -2.29 20.04
CA TYR A 190 28.16 -2.60 19.27
C TYR A 190 29.38 -2.09 20.08
N GLN A 191 30.02 -3.01 20.75
CA GLN A 191 31.15 -2.72 21.65
C GLN A 191 32.30 -3.66 21.31
N SER A 192 33.50 -3.12 21.24
CA SER A 192 34.74 -3.87 21.09
C SER A 192 35.80 -3.25 21.97
N GLY A 193 36.16 -3.93 23.05
CA GLY A 193 37.08 -3.38 24.09
C GLY A 193 36.53 -2.08 24.66
N LYS A 194 37.32 -1.00 24.59
CA LYS A 194 36.92 0.35 25.05
C LYS A 194 36.02 1.11 24.07
N PHE A 195 35.83 0.60 22.86
CA PHE A 195 34.99 1.24 21.84
C PHE A 195 33.49 0.96 22.05
N CYS A 196 32.70 2.01 22.17
CA CYS A 196 31.24 1.94 22.19
C CYS A 196 30.67 2.81 21.07
N ALA A 197 29.96 2.21 20.11
CA ALA A 197 29.36 2.94 19.01
C ALA A 197 28.19 3.79 19.49
N ASN A 198 28.24 5.11 19.27
CA ASN A 198 27.14 6.04 19.55
C ASN A 198 26.03 5.97 18.54
N ASN A 199 26.34 5.60 17.30
CA ASN A 199 25.36 5.51 16.21
C ASN A 199 25.09 4.03 15.88
N ARG A 200 23.92 3.53 16.31
CA ARG A 200 23.55 2.12 16.20
C ARG A 200 22.40 1.93 15.20
N HIS A 201 22.54 0.95 14.33
CA HIS A 201 21.49 0.54 13.43
C HIS A 201 20.62 -0.56 14.06
N ILE A 202 19.35 -0.65 13.60
CA ILE A 202 18.47 -1.78 13.95
C ILE A 202 19.04 -3.09 13.41
N SER A 203 18.85 -4.20 14.15
CA SER A 203 19.44 -5.50 13.84
C SER A 203 18.97 -6.08 12.49
N LYS A 204 17.73 -5.81 12.09
CA LYS A 204 17.04 -6.37 10.92
C LYS A 204 17.00 -7.92 10.87
N ARG A 205 17.49 -8.61 11.90
CA ARG A 205 17.57 -10.09 11.99
C ARG A 205 16.22 -10.77 12.19
N GLY A 206 15.20 -10.01 12.62
CA GLY A 206 13.88 -10.53 12.91
C GLY A 206 12.92 -10.57 11.72
N ASN A 207 11.63 -10.68 12.01
CA ASN A 207 10.56 -10.79 11.01
C ASN A 207 10.43 -9.50 10.19
N ARG A 208 10.84 -9.56 8.91
CA ARG A 208 10.79 -8.43 7.98
C ARG A 208 9.35 -7.98 7.68
N TYR A 209 8.38 -8.91 7.72
CA TYR A 209 6.99 -8.60 7.42
C TYR A 209 6.31 -7.88 8.57
N LEU A 210 6.58 -8.29 9.83
CA LEU A 210 6.15 -7.52 11.00
C LEU A 210 6.74 -6.12 10.99
N ARG A 211 8.03 -5.99 10.66
CA ARG A 211 8.68 -4.67 10.57
C ARG A 211 8.04 -3.79 9.49
N LYS A 212 7.70 -4.37 8.31
CA LYS A 212 7.00 -3.65 7.23
C LYS A 212 5.61 -3.21 7.69
N THR A 213 4.79 -4.13 8.21
CA THR A 213 3.43 -3.81 8.69
C THR A 213 3.47 -2.79 9.82
N GLY A 214 4.40 -2.92 10.76
CA GLY A 214 4.58 -1.93 11.82
C GLY A 214 5.01 -0.55 11.30
N TYR A 215 5.83 -0.50 10.25
CA TYR A 215 6.18 0.77 9.61
C TYR A 215 4.97 1.41 8.91
N GLU A 216 4.12 0.63 8.25
CA GLU A 216 2.85 1.11 7.67
C GLU A 216 1.90 1.67 8.75
N VAL A 217 1.87 1.06 9.95
CA VAL A 217 1.16 1.63 11.10
C VAL A 217 1.74 2.99 11.48
N MET A 218 3.06 3.14 11.53
CA MET A 218 3.68 4.44 11.84
C MET A 218 3.43 5.49 10.77
N GLN A 219 3.36 5.10 9.50
CA GLN A 219 2.93 6.00 8.43
C GLN A 219 1.49 6.48 8.64
N SER A 220 0.58 5.60 9.06
CA SER A 220 -0.79 5.96 9.42
C SER A 220 -0.83 6.96 10.59
N TYR A 221 0.00 6.77 11.62
CA TYR A 221 0.14 7.74 12.72
C TYR A 221 0.59 9.13 12.24
N VAL A 222 1.58 9.17 11.37
CA VAL A 222 2.10 10.44 10.84
C VAL A 222 1.09 11.14 9.92
N MET A 223 0.27 10.36 9.21
CA MET A 223 -0.78 10.88 8.32
C MET A 223 -1.98 11.42 9.11
N HIS A 224 -2.49 10.67 10.08
CA HIS A 224 -3.72 11.00 10.81
C HIS A 224 -3.49 11.86 12.05
N LYS A 225 -2.26 11.94 12.56
CA LYS A 225 -1.86 12.77 13.70
C LYS A 225 -2.83 12.70 14.89
N PRO A 226 -3.07 11.52 15.48
CA PRO A 226 -4.07 11.37 16.52
C PRO A 226 -3.74 12.26 17.72
N ALA A 227 -4.72 13.09 18.13
CA ALA A 227 -4.56 14.01 19.25
C ALA A 227 -4.37 13.23 20.57
N ASN A 228 -3.48 13.74 21.43
CA ASN A 228 -3.20 13.17 22.77
C ASN A 228 -2.71 11.72 22.77
N ASP A 229 -2.29 11.19 21.61
CA ASP A 229 -1.75 9.83 21.54
C ASP A 229 -0.27 9.79 21.96
N PRO A 230 0.09 8.91 22.90
CA PRO A 230 1.46 8.85 23.44
C PRO A 230 2.50 8.37 22.42
N ILE A 231 2.08 7.63 21.38
CA ILE A 231 2.98 7.13 20.32
C ILE A 231 3.27 8.26 19.33
N PHE A 232 2.23 8.96 18.89
CA PHE A 232 2.40 10.11 17.99
C PHE A 232 3.21 11.22 18.65
N THR A 233 2.89 11.58 19.91
CA THR A 233 3.67 12.55 20.68
C THR A 233 5.15 12.15 20.80
N PHE A 234 5.41 10.85 20.95
CA PHE A 234 6.79 10.35 21.00
C PHE A 234 7.51 10.46 19.65
N ILE A 235 6.80 10.22 18.52
CA ILE A 235 7.37 10.40 17.18
C ILE A 235 7.76 11.88 16.97
N GLU A 236 6.86 12.81 17.31
CA GLU A 236 7.12 14.25 17.17
C GLU A 236 8.25 14.72 18.09
N LYS A 237 8.30 14.24 19.33
CA LYS A 237 9.45 14.48 20.22
C LYS A 237 10.77 14.05 19.56
N LYS A 238 10.80 12.86 18.94
CA LYS A 238 12.02 12.36 18.27
C LYS A 238 12.40 13.17 17.04
N ARG A 239 11.44 13.74 16.34
CA ARG A 239 11.69 14.71 15.26
C ARG A 239 12.26 16.02 15.79
N GLY A 240 11.69 16.55 16.88
CA GLY A 240 12.20 17.74 17.55
C GLY A 240 13.62 17.58 18.11
N GLU A 241 14.03 16.34 18.46
CA GLU A 241 15.43 15.99 18.83
C GLU A 241 16.37 15.90 17.59
N GLY A 242 15.93 16.33 16.38
CA GLY A 242 16.74 16.32 15.16
C GLY A 242 16.87 14.95 14.48
N LYS A 243 16.07 13.95 14.87
CA LYS A 243 16.07 12.65 14.17
C LYS A 243 15.31 12.72 12.86
N SER A 244 15.84 12.07 11.81
CA SER A 244 15.15 11.96 10.54
C SER A 244 13.77 11.30 10.71
N GLY A 245 12.81 11.63 9.84
CA GLY A 245 11.45 11.09 9.91
C GLY A 245 11.40 9.56 9.96
N LYS A 246 12.28 8.88 9.21
CA LYS A 246 12.37 7.40 9.24
C LYS A 246 12.85 6.87 10.60
N LEU A 247 13.86 7.52 11.21
CA LEU A 247 14.35 7.14 12.53
C LEU A 247 13.31 7.38 13.62
N ALA A 248 12.59 8.52 13.55
CA ALA A 248 11.52 8.83 14.49
C ALA A 248 10.39 7.81 14.41
N MET A 249 9.98 7.40 13.19
CA MET A 249 8.98 6.34 13.00
C MET A 249 9.43 4.98 13.54
N VAL A 250 10.70 4.58 13.35
CA VAL A 250 11.21 3.32 13.91
C VAL A 250 11.24 3.37 15.44
N ALA A 251 11.58 4.51 16.03
CA ALA A 251 11.50 4.70 17.49
C ALA A 251 10.04 4.63 17.98
N GLY A 252 9.10 5.23 17.23
CA GLY A 252 7.65 5.12 17.46
C GLY A 252 7.18 3.67 17.39
N LEU A 253 7.62 2.90 16.40
CA LEU A 253 7.30 1.48 16.28
C LEU A 253 7.78 0.67 17.49
N ASN A 254 8.98 0.95 18.02
CA ASN A 254 9.46 0.31 19.23
C ASN A 254 8.51 0.58 20.41
N LYS A 255 8.07 1.84 20.59
CA LYS A 255 7.10 2.20 21.62
C LYS A 255 5.75 1.53 21.37
N PHE A 256 5.25 1.53 20.14
CA PHE A 256 4.01 0.88 19.75
C PHE A 256 4.00 -0.62 20.10
N LEU A 257 5.04 -1.36 19.74
CA LEU A 257 5.12 -2.80 20.05
C LEU A 257 5.16 -3.09 21.55
N ARG A 258 5.71 -2.18 22.37
CA ARG A 258 5.63 -2.30 23.83
C ARG A 258 4.22 -2.12 24.36
N VAL A 259 3.49 -1.14 23.82
CA VAL A 259 2.08 -0.89 24.17
C VAL A 259 1.20 -2.06 23.71
N TYR A 260 1.41 -2.52 22.46
CA TYR A 260 0.73 -3.69 21.93
C TYR A 260 0.93 -4.92 22.83
N TYR A 261 2.19 -5.21 23.18
CA TYR A 261 2.53 -6.34 24.05
C TYR A 261 1.80 -6.26 25.39
N GLY A 262 1.83 -5.09 26.05
CA GLY A 262 1.14 -4.91 27.36
C GLY A 262 -0.34 -5.14 27.23
N LYS A 263 -1.02 -4.40 26.35
CA LYS A 263 -2.48 -4.51 26.18
C LYS A 263 -2.95 -5.90 25.80
N VAL A 264 -2.27 -6.57 24.89
CA VAL A 264 -2.68 -7.92 24.46
C VAL A 264 -2.33 -9.00 25.50
N THR A 265 -1.25 -8.81 26.27
CA THR A 265 -0.91 -9.75 27.36
C THR A 265 -1.91 -9.65 28.52
N GLU A 266 -2.41 -8.45 28.83
CA GLU A 266 -3.44 -8.24 29.86
C GLU A 266 -4.79 -8.89 29.52
N LEU A 267 -5.05 -9.16 28.25
CA LEU A 267 -6.27 -9.83 27.80
C LEU A 267 -6.25 -11.34 28.08
N TYR A 268 -5.08 -11.96 28.25
CA TYR A 268 -4.88 -13.40 28.44
C TYR A 268 -4.41 -13.76 29.85
#